data_26bb633dc88241a18383babe8432e72f
#
_entry.id   26bb633dc88241a18383babe8432e72f
#
_cell.length_a   1.000
_cell.length_b   1.000
_cell.length_c   1.000
_cell.angle_alpha   90.00
_cell.angle_beta   90.00
_cell.angle_gamma   90.00
#
_symmetry.space_group_name_H-M   'P 1'
#
loop_
_entity.id
_entity.type
_entity.pdbx_description
1 polymer ?
#
loop_
_entity_poly.entity_id
_entity_poly.type
_entity_poly.pdbx_seq_one_letter_code
_entity_poly.pdbx_strand_id
1 'polypeptide(L)'
;MSRLPGIILIVTLLAVAVAASAQSNTNACSLLSRATIAKATGLQVTKGKPGAPISGSLSNCTWQGSNGTKIVVTLADTSHMQVTMQSQLQSGATQLPGIGTSAVGTAGNAETEGGYNMSILDPKGGVAVSILGNAGTGDRTMALAKLIELHR
;
A
#
# COMPACT_ATOMS: atom_id res chain seq x y z
N MET A 1 -1.17 -18.31 -75.93
CA MET A 1 -1.86 -17.31 -75.08
C MET A 1 -1.98 -17.90 -73.69
N SER A 2 -1.03 -17.62 -72.83
CA SER A 2 -0.99 -18.15 -71.46
C SER A 2 -1.21 -16.99 -70.51
N ARG A 3 -2.32 -17.03 -69.74
CA ARG A 3 -2.65 -16.01 -68.69
C ARG A 3 -2.16 -16.53 -67.37
N LEU A 4 -1.23 -15.84 -66.76
CA LEU A 4 -0.78 -16.02 -65.40
C LEU A 4 -1.77 -15.37 -64.42
N PRO A 5 -2.23 -16.03 -63.36
CA PRO A 5 -3.02 -15.39 -62.34
C PRO A 5 -2.08 -14.70 -61.33
N GLY A 6 -2.37 -13.41 -61.08
CA GLY A 6 -1.68 -12.58 -60.11
C GLY A 6 -2.00 -13.05 -58.67
N ILE A 7 -0.97 -13.34 -57.91
CA ILE A 7 -1.05 -13.65 -56.46
C ILE A 7 -1.12 -12.30 -55.73
N ILE A 8 -2.24 -11.99 -55.14
CA ILE A 8 -2.41 -10.84 -54.23
C ILE A 8 -1.93 -11.29 -52.87
N LEU A 9 -0.78 -10.76 -52.44
CA LEU A 9 -0.22 -10.96 -51.12
C LEU A 9 -0.88 -10.00 -50.15
N ILE A 10 -1.85 -10.48 -49.34
CA ILE A 10 -2.45 -9.70 -48.27
C ILE A 10 -1.53 -9.75 -47.06
N VAL A 11 -0.79 -8.66 -46.83
CA VAL A 11 0.01 -8.46 -45.63
C VAL A 11 -0.94 -7.97 -44.52
N THR A 12 -1.35 -8.88 -43.66
CA THR A 12 -2.08 -8.54 -42.43
C THR A 12 -1.09 -7.99 -41.40
N LEU A 13 -1.13 -6.66 -41.19
CA LEU A 13 -0.41 -6.01 -40.10
C LEU A 13 -1.09 -6.38 -38.79
N LEU A 14 -0.49 -7.27 -37.99
CA LEU A 14 -0.85 -7.47 -36.59
C LEU A 14 -0.38 -6.25 -35.79
N ALA A 15 -1.29 -5.36 -35.42
CA ALA A 15 -1.05 -4.32 -34.44
C ALA A 15 -0.99 -4.98 -33.05
N VAL A 16 0.22 -5.18 -32.54
CA VAL A 16 0.44 -5.56 -31.13
C VAL A 16 0.14 -4.34 -30.29
N ALA A 17 -1.02 -4.28 -29.68
CA ALA A 17 -1.34 -3.30 -28.64
C ALA A 17 -0.48 -3.61 -27.43
N VAL A 18 0.61 -2.88 -27.25
CA VAL A 18 1.36 -2.85 -25.99
C VAL A 18 0.47 -2.14 -24.99
N ALA A 19 -0.20 -2.92 -24.13
CA ALA A 19 -0.86 -2.39 -22.95
C ALA A 19 0.22 -1.79 -22.06
N ALA A 20 0.40 -0.47 -22.13
CA ALA A 20 1.17 0.27 -21.14
C ALA A 20 0.45 0.07 -19.80
N SER A 21 1.00 -0.77 -18.95
CA SER A 21 0.62 -0.86 -17.55
C SER A 21 0.86 0.53 -16.97
N ALA A 22 -0.21 1.28 -16.75
CA ALA A 22 -0.19 2.52 -16.02
C ALA A 22 0.30 2.17 -14.59
N GLN A 23 1.59 2.33 -14.34
CA GLN A 23 2.10 2.42 -12.98
C GLN A 23 1.42 3.63 -12.36
N SER A 24 0.40 3.39 -11.56
CA SER A 24 -0.16 4.42 -10.72
C SER A 24 0.95 4.85 -9.75
N ASN A 25 1.58 5.99 -10.02
CA ASN A 25 2.48 6.67 -9.09
C ASN A 25 1.63 7.12 -7.89
N THR A 26 1.21 6.16 -7.08
CA THR A 26 0.37 6.44 -5.93
C THR A 26 1.30 6.97 -4.84
N ASN A 27 1.24 8.27 -4.61
CA ASN A 27 1.93 8.90 -3.50
C ASN A 27 1.20 8.53 -2.20
N ALA A 28 1.90 7.94 -1.24
CA ALA A 28 1.31 7.57 0.05
C ALA A 28 0.57 8.73 0.74
N CYS A 29 1.04 9.97 0.58
CA CYS A 29 0.39 11.15 1.15
C CYS A 29 -0.96 11.51 0.48
N SER A 30 -1.25 11.00 -0.70
CA SER A 30 -2.53 11.24 -1.38
C SER A 30 -3.64 10.30 -0.94
N LEU A 31 -3.29 9.19 -0.28
CA LEU A 31 -4.25 8.16 0.13
C LEU A 31 -5.15 8.57 1.30
N LEU A 32 -4.63 9.42 2.19
CA LEU A 32 -5.34 9.85 3.39
C LEU A 32 -5.26 11.36 3.58
N SER A 33 -6.41 12.00 3.79
CA SER A 33 -6.49 13.38 4.26
C SER A 33 -6.57 13.44 5.78
N ARG A 34 -6.27 14.59 6.37
CA ARG A 34 -6.47 14.82 7.80
C ARG A 34 -7.91 14.55 8.25
N ALA A 35 -8.88 15.01 7.46
CA ALA A 35 -10.29 14.79 7.75
C ALA A 35 -10.67 13.32 7.73
N THR A 36 -10.14 12.57 6.76
CA THR A 36 -10.35 11.13 6.64
C THR A 36 -9.77 10.38 7.84
N ILE A 37 -8.54 10.72 8.25
CA ILE A 37 -7.90 10.15 9.43
C ILE A 37 -8.71 10.45 10.69
N ALA A 38 -9.10 11.72 10.91
CA ALA A 38 -9.88 12.11 12.08
C ALA A 38 -11.22 11.38 12.15
N LYS A 39 -11.92 11.24 11.02
CA LYS A 39 -13.21 10.51 10.95
C LYS A 39 -13.05 9.03 11.27
N ALA A 40 -11.99 8.38 10.78
CA ALA A 40 -11.80 6.95 10.96
C ALA A 40 -11.25 6.56 12.33
N THR A 41 -10.42 7.41 12.93
CA THR A 41 -9.64 7.06 14.12
C THR A 41 -9.95 7.93 15.35
N GLY A 42 -10.60 9.06 15.15
CA GLY A 42 -10.74 10.11 16.17
C GLY A 42 -9.46 10.91 16.44
N LEU A 43 -8.38 10.65 15.70
CA LEU A 43 -7.09 11.30 15.91
C LEU A 43 -6.99 12.60 15.11
N GLN A 44 -6.57 13.66 15.78
CA GLN A 44 -6.23 14.93 15.11
C GLN A 44 -4.75 14.91 14.71
N VAL A 45 -4.49 15.13 13.44
CA VAL A 45 -3.14 15.07 12.89
C VAL A 45 -2.82 16.29 12.02
N THR A 46 -1.54 16.57 11.84
CA THR A 46 -1.05 17.59 10.90
C THR A 46 -1.20 17.13 9.46
N LYS A 47 -0.89 17.99 8.49
CA LYS A 47 -0.80 17.59 7.07
C LYS A 47 0.28 16.53 6.89
N GLY A 48 -0.01 15.50 6.09
CA GLY A 48 0.95 14.47 5.75
C GLY A 48 2.21 15.03 5.08
N LYS A 49 3.35 14.51 5.49
CA LYS A 49 4.68 14.85 4.94
C LYS A 49 5.27 13.61 4.28
N PRO A 50 5.70 13.72 3.00
CA PRO A 50 6.46 12.64 2.38
C PRO A 50 7.74 12.37 3.18
N GLY A 51 8.03 11.10 3.41
CA GLY A 51 9.28 10.66 4.00
C GLY A 51 10.34 10.38 2.94
N ALA A 52 11.59 10.23 3.38
CA ALA A 52 12.64 9.72 2.52
C ALA A 52 12.30 8.27 2.08
N PRO A 53 12.67 7.86 0.85
CA PRO A 53 12.50 6.48 0.44
C PRO A 53 13.21 5.53 1.41
N ILE A 54 12.48 4.51 1.89
CA ILE A 54 13.04 3.42 2.68
C ILE A 54 13.32 2.28 1.70
N SER A 55 14.37 1.51 1.92
CA SER A 55 14.70 0.37 1.05
C SER A 55 13.46 -0.52 0.83
N GLY A 56 13.14 -0.81 -0.44
CA GLY A 56 11.97 -1.58 -0.84
C GLY A 56 10.63 -0.84 -0.79
N SER A 57 10.61 0.44 -0.38
CA SER A 57 9.39 1.26 -0.45
C SER A 57 9.33 2.07 -1.74
N LEU A 58 8.11 2.17 -2.29
CA LEU A 58 7.81 3.03 -3.44
C LEU A 58 7.51 4.46 -3.00
N SER A 59 6.87 4.62 -1.84
CA SER A 59 6.48 5.90 -1.28
C SER A 59 6.12 5.74 0.19
N ASN A 60 6.37 6.75 1.01
CA ASN A 60 5.87 6.81 2.38
C ASN A 60 5.35 8.20 2.74
N CYS A 61 4.46 8.26 3.71
CA CYS A 61 3.91 9.49 4.25
C CYS A 61 3.72 9.38 5.76
N THR A 62 4.03 10.47 6.46
CA THR A 62 3.89 10.56 7.91
C THR A 62 2.99 11.73 8.29
N TRP A 63 2.03 11.47 9.17
CA TRP A 63 1.19 12.46 9.84
C TRP A 63 1.54 12.47 11.32
N GLN A 64 1.72 13.68 11.88
CA GLN A 64 2.00 13.86 13.29
C GLN A 64 0.71 14.20 14.03
N GLY A 65 0.44 13.49 15.11
CA GLY A 65 -0.64 13.77 16.04
C GLY A 65 -0.13 14.39 17.33
N SER A 66 -1.06 14.59 18.29
CA SER A 66 -0.72 14.99 19.65
C SER A 66 -0.05 13.86 20.42
N ASN A 67 0.65 14.20 21.51
CA ASN A 67 1.25 13.22 22.43
C ASN A 67 2.17 12.17 21.80
N GLY A 68 2.99 12.60 20.83
CA GLY A 68 3.95 11.70 20.16
C GLY A 68 3.32 10.73 19.16
N THR A 69 2.00 10.76 18.94
CA THR A 69 1.34 9.90 17.97
C THR A 69 1.85 10.20 16.55
N LYS A 70 2.20 9.15 15.83
CA LYS A 70 2.57 9.23 14.41
C LYS A 70 1.76 8.21 13.62
N ILE A 71 1.23 8.62 12.47
CA ILE A 71 0.65 7.71 11.48
C ILE A 71 1.61 7.65 10.32
N VAL A 72 2.01 6.44 9.94
CA VAL A 72 2.91 6.20 8.81
C VAL A 72 2.20 5.26 7.84
N VAL A 73 2.17 5.65 6.57
CA VAL A 73 1.72 4.79 5.47
C VAL A 73 2.88 4.61 4.51
N THR A 74 3.22 3.37 4.23
CA THR A 74 4.28 3.01 3.29
C THR A 74 3.69 2.15 2.18
N LEU A 75 3.95 2.52 0.94
CA LEU A 75 3.68 1.70 -0.23
C LEU A 75 4.94 0.94 -0.62
N ALA A 76 4.80 -0.32 -0.94
CA ALA A 76 5.89 -1.19 -1.36
C ALA A 76 5.47 -2.05 -2.54
N ASP A 77 6.45 -2.59 -3.26
CA ASP A 77 6.15 -3.62 -4.24
C ASP A 77 5.70 -4.94 -3.56
N THR A 78 5.07 -5.79 -4.35
CA THR A 78 4.52 -7.06 -3.88
C THR A 78 5.58 -7.96 -3.24
N SER A 79 6.75 -8.06 -3.84
CA SER A 79 7.82 -8.96 -3.39
C SER A 79 8.40 -8.51 -2.07
N HIS A 80 8.65 -7.21 -1.91
CA HIS A 80 9.13 -6.65 -0.65
C HIS A 80 8.11 -6.84 0.48
N MET A 81 6.83 -6.58 0.19
CA MET A 81 5.77 -6.76 1.19
C MET A 81 5.60 -8.22 1.61
N GLN A 82 5.70 -9.17 0.70
CA GLN A 82 5.65 -10.61 1.03
C GLN A 82 6.75 -11.00 2.01
N VAL A 83 7.99 -10.58 1.74
CA VAL A 83 9.13 -10.84 2.64
C VAL A 83 8.91 -10.21 4.01
N THR A 84 8.44 -8.96 4.03
CA THR A 84 8.13 -8.24 5.28
C THR A 84 7.07 -8.97 6.11
N MET A 85 5.96 -9.37 5.49
CA MET A 85 4.88 -10.08 6.16
C MET A 85 5.32 -11.44 6.70
N GLN A 86 6.13 -12.18 5.93
CA GLN A 86 6.66 -13.46 6.37
C GLN A 86 7.56 -13.30 7.60
N SER A 87 8.44 -12.30 7.60
CA SER A 87 9.28 -11.96 8.77
C SER A 87 8.44 -11.58 9.99
N GLN A 88 7.38 -10.79 9.79
CA GLN A 88 6.46 -10.41 10.87
C GLN A 88 5.74 -11.62 11.47
N LEU A 89 5.27 -12.56 10.65
CA LEU A 89 4.63 -13.80 11.11
C LEU A 89 5.60 -14.67 11.92
N GLN A 90 6.86 -14.78 11.48
CA GLN A 90 7.91 -15.48 12.24
C GLN A 90 8.21 -14.81 13.60
N SER A 91 7.96 -13.50 13.69
CA SER A 91 8.13 -12.71 14.93
C SER A 91 6.85 -12.62 15.77
N GLY A 92 5.82 -13.42 15.48
CA GLY A 92 4.59 -13.51 16.27
C GLY A 92 3.48 -12.54 15.87
N ALA A 93 3.54 -11.92 14.69
CA ALA A 93 2.42 -11.16 14.17
C ALA A 93 1.19 -12.06 13.91
N THR A 94 0.00 -11.49 14.02
CA THR A 94 -1.27 -12.20 13.80
C THR A 94 -1.74 -11.99 12.38
N GLN A 95 -2.16 -13.06 11.72
CA GLN A 95 -2.82 -12.99 10.42
C GLN A 95 -4.21 -12.38 10.57
N LEU A 96 -4.55 -11.44 9.68
CA LEU A 96 -5.81 -10.70 9.72
C LEU A 96 -6.68 -11.07 8.52
N PRO A 97 -7.84 -11.71 8.71
CA PRO A 97 -8.74 -12.05 7.62
C PRO A 97 -9.51 -10.81 7.12
N GLY A 98 -9.90 -10.83 5.85
CA GLY A 98 -10.83 -9.85 5.27
C GLY A 98 -10.24 -8.49 4.94
N ILE A 99 -8.93 -8.40 4.79
CA ILE A 99 -8.23 -7.22 4.28
C ILE A 99 -7.25 -7.65 3.21
N GLY A 100 -7.31 -7.02 2.04
CA GLY A 100 -6.48 -7.36 0.90
C GLY A 100 -6.55 -8.83 0.51
N THR A 101 -5.54 -9.28 -0.17
CA THR A 101 -5.32 -10.71 -0.46
C THR A 101 -4.73 -11.42 0.77
N SER A 102 -3.93 -10.71 1.55
CA SER A 102 -3.34 -11.15 2.80
C SER A 102 -2.99 -9.95 3.67
N ALA A 103 -3.16 -10.08 4.98
CA ALA A 103 -2.74 -9.05 5.92
C ALA A 103 -2.22 -9.65 7.22
N VAL A 104 -1.27 -8.96 7.83
CA VAL A 104 -0.74 -9.29 9.15
C VAL A 104 -0.69 -8.05 10.03
N GLY A 105 -0.94 -8.23 11.31
CA GLY A 105 -0.90 -7.15 12.29
C GLY A 105 -0.05 -7.51 13.51
N THR A 106 0.63 -6.54 14.07
CA THR A 106 1.42 -6.71 15.28
C THR A 106 1.32 -5.48 16.18
N ALA A 107 1.17 -5.70 17.47
CA ALA A 107 1.32 -4.64 18.44
C ALA A 107 2.76 -4.16 18.44
N GLY A 108 2.97 -2.85 18.55
CA GLY A 108 4.29 -2.27 18.70
C GLY A 108 4.88 -2.62 20.06
N ASN A 109 6.20 -2.63 20.09
CA ASN A 109 6.98 -2.81 21.32
C ASN A 109 7.58 -1.47 21.78
N ALA A 110 8.36 -1.50 22.85
CA ALA A 110 9.01 -0.30 23.37
C ALA A 110 9.95 0.38 22.35
N GLU A 111 10.57 -0.39 21.44
CA GLU A 111 11.45 0.13 20.39
C GLU A 111 10.69 0.88 19.29
N THR A 112 9.42 0.52 19.06
CA THR A 112 8.53 1.18 18.11
C THR A 112 7.63 2.23 18.79
N GLU A 113 7.97 2.70 19.98
CA GLU A 113 7.18 3.66 20.76
C GLU A 113 5.74 3.15 21.06
N GLY A 114 5.54 1.83 21.06
CA GLY A 114 4.21 1.22 21.16
C GLY A 114 3.39 1.36 19.88
N GLY A 115 2.07 1.17 19.99
CA GLY A 115 1.16 1.34 18.87
C GLY A 115 0.81 0.04 18.16
N TYR A 116 0.43 0.13 16.89
CA TYR A 116 0.04 -1.03 16.09
C TYR A 116 0.48 -0.87 14.64
N ASN A 117 1.04 -1.94 14.09
CA ASN A 117 1.49 -2.01 12.70
C ASN A 117 0.65 -3.04 11.94
N MET A 118 0.33 -2.75 10.70
CA MET A 118 -0.36 -3.63 9.79
C MET A 118 0.30 -3.62 8.43
N SER A 119 0.59 -4.79 7.90
CA SER A 119 1.09 -4.99 6.54
C SER A 119 0.04 -5.72 5.72
N ILE A 120 -0.25 -5.19 4.54
CA ILE A 120 -1.33 -5.65 3.66
C ILE A 120 -0.75 -5.89 2.28
N LEU A 121 -1.13 -7.00 1.68
CA LEU A 121 -0.88 -7.32 0.29
C LEU A 121 -2.19 -7.32 -0.47
N ASP A 122 -2.24 -6.62 -1.58
CA ASP A 122 -3.35 -6.62 -2.52
C ASP A 122 -2.82 -6.77 -3.96
N PRO A 123 -3.68 -6.95 -4.98
CA PRO A 123 -3.25 -7.09 -6.37
C PRO A 123 -2.48 -5.87 -6.93
N LYS A 124 -2.57 -4.72 -6.28
CA LYS A 124 -1.89 -3.47 -6.68
C LYS A 124 -0.53 -3.29 -5.99
N GLY A 125 -0.15 -4.18 -5.07
CA GLY A 125 1.11 -4.14 -4.33
C GLY A 125 0.93 -4.20 -2.82
N GLY A 126 1.94 -3.80 -2.07
CA GLY A 126 1.96 -3.81 -0.62
C GLY A 126 1.66 -2.45 0.01
N VAL A 127 0.98 -2.47 1.15
CA VAL A 127 0.77 -1.31 2.01
C VAL A 127 1.12 -1.67 3.45
N ALA A 128 1.95 -0.85 4.09
CA ALA A 128 2.10 -0.89 5.52
C ALA A 128 1.45 0.35 6.15
N VAL A 129 0.66 0.13 7.19
CA VAL A 129 -0.02 1.18 7.95
C VAL A 129 0.38 1.04 9.41
N SER A 130 0.93 2.10 9.98
CA SER A 130 1.37 2.11 11.38
C SER A 130 0.75 3.30 12.10
N ILE A 131 0.21 3.07 13.29
CA ILE A 131 -0.11 4.13 14.25
C ILE A 131 0.80 3.91 15.45
N LEU A 132 1.82 4.74 15.58
CA LEU A 132 2.82 4.69 16.63
C LEU A 132 2.38 5.53 17.83
N GLY A 133 2.86 5.18 19.01
CA GLY A 133 2.48 5.80 20.27
C GLY A 133 1.22 5.19 20.89
N ASN A 134 0.85 5.65 22.09
CA ASN A 134 -0.24 5.10 22.89
C ASN A 134 -1.63 5.15 22.22
N ALA A 135 -1.80 5.96 21.17
CA ALA A 135 -3.03 6.04 20.41
C ALA A 135 -3.17 4.92 19.37
N GLY A 136 -2.09 4.17 19.09
CA GLY A 136 -2.07 3.09 18.10
C GLY A 136 -2.75 1.84 18.65
N THR A 137 -3.92 1.53 18.11
CA THR A 137 -4.67 0.30 18.39
C THR A 137 -4.95 -0.45 17.11
N GLY A 138 -5.18 -1.76 17.23
CA GLY A 138 -5.53 -2.60 16.08
C GLY A 138 -6.75 -2.07 15.32
N ASP A 139 -7.81 -1.68 16.03
CA ASP A 139 -9.05 -1.18 15.43
C ASP A 139 -8.86 0.11 14.63
N ARG A 140 -8.11 1.07 15.16
CA ARG A 140 -7.78 2.33 14.45
C ARG A 140 -6.93 2.08 13.23
N THR A 141 -5.92 1.23 13.34
CA THR A 141 -5.05 0.87 12.21
C THR A 141 -5.84 0.13 11.14
N MET A 142 -6.73 -0.79 11.54
CA MET A 142 -7.66 -1.50 10.66
C MET A 142 -8.59 -0.54 9.92
N ALA A 143 -9.14 0.47 10.61
CA ALA A 143 -10.01 1.47 9.99
C ALA A 143 -9.26 2.26 8.90
N LEU A 144 -8.00 2.65 9.13
CA LEU A 144 -7.19 3.32 8.12
C LEU A 144 -6.84 2.39 6.95
N ALA A 145 -6.50 1.13 7.23
CA ALA A 145 -6.17 0.13 6.23
C ALA A 145 -7.31 -0.06 5.22
N LYS A 146 -8.54 -0.25 5.71
CA LYS A 146 -9.74 -0.37 4.87
C LYS A 146 -10.00 0.85 4.00
N LEU A 147 -9.76 2.05 4.53
CA LEU A 147 -9.88 3.29 3.75
C LEU A 147 -8.84 3.37 2.64
N ILE A 148 -7.62 2.95 2.90
CA ILE A 148 -6.55 2.95 1.90
C ILE A 148 -6.89 1.98 0.76
N GLU A 149 -7.41 0.79 1.06
CA GLU A 149 -7.85 -0.16 0.05
C GLU A 149 -8.93 0.41 -0.87
N LEU A 150 -9.86 1.20 -0.33
CA LEU A 150 -10.92 1.85 -1.10
C LEU A 150 -10.39 2.96 -2.05
N HIS A 151 -9.24 3.56 -1.73
CA HIS A 151 -8.67 4.69 -2.48
C HIS A 151 -7.51 4.31 -3.43
N ARG A 152 -7.14 3.05 -3.50
CA ARG A 152 -6.12 2.50 -4.41
C ARG A 152 -6.75 1.85 -5.61
#